data_c7f6b50e944251c07d8adf88bfaaff8b
#
_entry.id   c7f6b50e944251c07d8adf88bfaaff8b
#
_cell.length_a   1.000
_cell.length_b   1.000
_cell.length_c   1.000
_cell.angle_alpha   90.00
_cell.angle_beta   90.00
_cell.angle_gamma   90.00
#
_symmetry.space_group_name_H-M   'P 1'
#
loop_
_entity.id
_entity.type
_entity.pdbx_description
1 polymer ?
#
loop_
_entity_poly.entity_id
_entity_poly.type
_entity_poly.pdbx_seq_one_letter_code
_entity_poly.pdbx_strand_id
1 'polypeptide(L)'
;MTWKGGPVLGIETSCDETSAGIVEDGEILGHVVASQDAHRAFGGVVPEIAARAHLRQLDRVVEAALEEAGMSADRLAGVGVTTGPGLIGCLLVGVNWAKALAFSRGLPIVGVHHMEAHLFANSLERPEAEPPFVALLVSGGHTLLLWVSEWGRYSLLGQTRDDAAGEAFDKVARRLGLGYPGGPEIQRAAARGRAGRYSLPRPMLRTVDGPEDPAWFDFSFSGLKTALSLLVAKIEEEEGALERSRDDLAAEFQAAVVEVLVAKTMRATELTGCRRVIIGGGVACNSPLRERLAEILSGDGELYAPSPRLATDNAI
;
A
#
# COMPACT_ATOMS: atom_id res chain seq x y z
N MET A 1 22.37 -1.49 8.94
CA MET A 1 23.35 -0.37 9.08
C MET A 1 22.56 0.89 9.30
N THR A 2 22.65 1.51 10.44
CA THR A 2 22.03 2.81 10.70
C THR A 2 22.97 3.90 10.15
N TRP A 3 22.43 4.78 9.31
CA TRP A 3 23.10 6.00 8.89
C TRP A 3 23.37 6.88 10.11
N LYS A 4 24.61 7.20 10.38
CA LYS A 4 25.03 8.07 11.51
C LYS A 4 25.61 9.40 11.04
N GLY A 5 25.20 9.87 9.88
CA GLY A 5 25.80 11.03 9.22
C GLY A 5 24.99 12.32 9.31
N GLY A 6 23.90 12.37 10.08
CA GLY A 6 22.99 13.51 10.18
C GLY A 6 21.69 13.36 9.36
N PRO A 7 20.86 14.41 9.27
CA PRO A 7 19.51 14.31 8.73
C PRO A 7 19.49 14.03 7.22
N VAL A 8 18.65 13.10 6.80
CA VAL A 8 18.42 12.70 5.40
C VAL A 8 17.04 13.16 4.96
N LEU A 9 16.97 13.80 3.81
CA LEU A 9 15.72 14.13 3.15
C LEU A 9 15.28 12.96 2.26
N GLY A 10 14.12 12.40 2.53
CA GLY A 10 13.40 11.47 1.64
C GLY A 10 12.46 12.20 0.70
N ILE A 11 12.30 11.69 -0.53
CA ILE A 11 11.38 12.23 -1.55
C ILE A 11 10.63 11.07 -2.19
N GLU A 12 9.29 11.16 -2.18
CA GLU A 12 8.39 10.20 -2.83
C GLU A 12 7.45 10.91 -3.81
N THR A 13 7.48 10.45 -5.07
CA THR A 13 6.61 10.96 -6.15
C THR A 13 6.21 9.83 -7.12
N SER A 14 6.12 8.58 -6.66
CA SER A 14 5.94 7.44 -7.57
C SER A 14 4.55 7.35 -8.21
N CYS A 15 3.52 7.91 -7.57
CA CYS A 15 2.13 7.81 -8.05
C CYS A 15 1.38 9.16 -7.94
N ASP A 16 0.47 9.32 -6.99
CA ASP A 16 -0.38 10.50 -6.81
C ASP A 16 -0.21 11.19 -5.44
N GLU A 17 0.68 10.71 -4.60
CA GLU A 17 1.15 11.40 -3.41
C GLU A 17 2.50 12.09 -3.68
N THR A 18 2.58 13.38 -3.34
CA THR A 18 3.85 14.11 -3.26
C THR A 18 4.29 14.15 -1.81
N SER A 19 5.38 13.50 -1.46
CA SER A 19 5.83 13.49 -0.08
C SER A 19 7.31 13.87 0.07
N ALA A 20 7.60 14.53 1.20
CA ALA A 20 8.95 14.77 1.69
C ALA A 20 9.00 14.44 3.18
N GLY A 21 10.11 13.82 3.58
CA GLY A 21 10.34 13.48 4.98
C GLY A 21 11.78 13.67 5.38
N ILE A 22 12.01 13.96 6.65
CA ILE A 22 13.36 14.14 7.20
C ILE A 22 13.52 13.17 8.35
N VAL A 23 14.55 12.34 8.24
CA VAL A 23 14.88 11.33 9.24
C VAL A 23 16.32 11.52 9.70
N GLU A 24 16.54 11.47 11.01
CA GLU A 24 17.87 11.46 11.62
C GLU A 24 17.93 10.39 12.72
N ASP A 25 18.91 9.50 12.66
CA ASP A 25 19.13 8.41 13.62
C ASP A 25 17.89 7.52 13.91
N GLY A 26 17.00 7.36 12.91
CA GLY A 26 15.75 6.59 13.03
C GLY A 26 14.57 7.38 13.56
N GLU A 27 14.73 8.65 13.89
CA GLU A 27 13.65 9.55 14.30
C GLU A 27 13.12 10.37 13.12
N ILE A 28 11.81 10.48 13.01
CA ILE A 28 11.12 11.31 12.02
C ILE A 28 11.06 12.74 12.56
N LEU A 29 11.84 13.64 11.96
CA LEU A 29 11.89 15.05 12.34
C LEU A 29 10.81 15.89 11.64
N GLY A 30 10.48 15.53 10.39
CA GLY A 30 9.43 16.19 9.61
C GLY A 30 8.87 15.24 8.57
N HIS A 31 7.56 15.28 8.31
CA HIS A 31 6.90 14.38 7.37
C HIS A 31 5.63 15.00 6.79
N VAL A 32 5.68 15.35 5.52
CA VAL A 32 4.57 15.98 4.80
C VAL A 32 4.17 15.13 3.61
N VAL A 33 2.88 14.87 3.48
CA VAL A 33 2.26 14.17 2.35
C VAL A 33 1.17 15.05 1.77
N ALA A 34 1.22 15.28 0.46
CA ALA A 34 0.20 16.00 -0.29
C ALA A 34 -0.43 15.09 -1.33
N SER A 35 -1.65 14.63 -1.07
CA SER A 35 -2.44 13.81 -2.00
C SER A 35 -3.10 14.65 -3.08
N GLN A 36 -3.22 14.09 -4.28
CA GLN A 36 -3.73 14.79 -5.46
C GLN A 36 -5.23 14.53 -5.68
N ASP A 37 -6.09 15.41 -5.19
CA ASP A 37 -7.55 15.32 -5.34
C ASP A 37 -8.05 15.36 -6.79
N ALA A 38 -7.25 15.88 -7.73
CA ALA A 38 -7.62 16.01 -9.13
C ALA A 38 -8.04 14.69 -9.79
N HIS A 39 -7.54 13.56 -9.29
CA HIS A 39 -7.82 12.23 -9.83
C HIS A 39 -9.22 11.71 -9.50
N ARG A 40 -9.89 12.26 -8.49
CA ARG A 40 -11.27 11.90 -8.11
C ARG A 40 -12.25 12.04 -9.27
N ALA A 41 -12.09 13.09 -10.08
CA ALA A 41 -12.95 13.33 -11.24
C ALA A 41 -12.82 12.26 -12.34
N PHE A 42 -11.67 11.59 -12.41
CA PHE A 42 -11.37 10.56 -13.41
C PHE A 42 -11.58 9.14 -12.87
N GLY A 43 -11.73 9.01 -11.54
CA GLY A 43 -11.92 7.73 -10.86
C GLY A 43 -10.70 6.82 -10.93
N GLY A 44 -9.51 7.37 -10.94
CA GLY A 44 -8.21 6.71 -10.93
C GLY A 44 -7.12 7.67 -11.39
N VAL A 45 -5.87 7.31 -11.14
CA VAL A 45 -4.72 8.15 -11.41
C VAL A 45 -4.51 8.36 -12.92
N VAL A 46 -4.36 9.62 -13.33
CA VAL A 46 -3.98 10.00 -14.69
C VAL A 46 -2.50 10.42 -14.67
N PRO A 47 -1.59 9.63 -15.28
CA PRO A 47 -0.14 9.80 -15.09
C PRO A 47 0.40 11.19 -15.42
N GLU A 48 -0.10 11.82 -16.50
CA GLU A 48 0.37 13.16 -16.88
C GLU A 48 -0.12 14.24 -15.90
N ILE A 49 -1.33 14.12 -15.38
CA ILE A 49 -1.86 15.04 -14.36
C ILE A 49 -1.04 14.90 -13.08
N ALA A 50 -0.73 13.66 -12.67
CA ALA A 50 0.08 13.37 -11.49
C ALA A 50 1.48 13.99 -11.62
N ALA A 51 2.19 13.75 -12.72
CA ALA A 51 3.52 14.31 -12.94
C ALA A 51 3.52 15.85 -12.89
N ARG A 52 2.53 16.50 -13.49
CA ARG A 52 2.39 17.98 -13.45
C ARG A 52 2.04 18.50 -12.05
N ALA A 53 1.31 17.72 -11.25
CA ALA A 53 1.01 18.10 -9.88
C ALA A 53 2.28 18.05 -9.02
N HIS A 54 3.09 16.99 -9.14
CA HIS A 54 4.40 16.91 -8.46
C HIS A 54 5.29 18.10 -8.76
N LEU A 55 5.41 18.50 -10.03
CA LEU A 55 6.20 19.68 -10.43
C LEU A 55 5.76 20.98 -9.75
N ARG A 56 4.48 21.11 -9.38
CA ARG A 56 3.94 22.32 -8.75
C ARG A 56 4.03 22.29 -7.23
N GLN A 57 4.08 21.11 -6.64
CA GLN A 57 3.91 20.91 -5.20
C GLN A 57 5.22 20.55 -4.49
N LEU A 58 6.18 19.91 -5.17
CA LEU A 58 7.34 19.30 -4.52
C LEU A 58 8.16 20.31 -3.73
N ASP A 59 8.45 21.51 -4.26
CA ASP A 59 9.17 22.55 -3.53
C ASP A 59 8.48 22.90 -2.21
N ARG A 60 7.17 23.12 -2.24
CA ARG A 60 6.37 23.47 -1.05
C ARG A 60 6.30 22.35 -0.04
N VAL A 61 6.22 21.10 -0.52
CA VAL A 61 6.17 19.90 0.35
C VAL A 61 7.51 19.72 1.07
N VAL A 62 8.63 19.94 0.36
CA VAL A 62 9.96 19.90 0.97
C VAL A 62 10.16 21.07 1.95
N GLU A 63 9.77 22.28 1.60
CA GLU A 63 9.83 23.44 2.51
C GLU A 63 9.03 23.16 3.79
N ALA A 64 7.80 22.66 3.68
CA ALA A 64 6.97 22.32 4.84
C ALA A 64 7.59 21.21 5.71
N ALA A 65 8.22 20.20 5.11
CA ALA A 65 8.91 19.15 5.86
C ALA A 65 10.14 19.69 6.62
N LEU A 66 10.88 20.63 6.02
CA LEU A 66 11.99 21.33 6.67
C LEU A 66 11.52 22.22 7.83
N GLU A 67 10.39 22.92 7.64
CA GLU A 67 9.76 23.73 8.69
C GLU A 67 9.30 22.87 9.86
N GLU A 68 8.63 21.72 9.59
CA GLU A 68 8.22 20.76 10.62
C GLU A 68 9.41 20.21 11.40
N ALA A 69 10.54 19.96 10.71
CA ALA A 69 11.79 19.53 11.32
C ALA A 69 12.56 20.65 12.05
N GLY A 70 12.12 21.90 11.95
CA GLY A 70 12.79 23.05 12.56
C GLY A 70 14.21 23.31 12.02
N MET A 71 14.46 23.00 10.73
CA MET A 71 15.80 23.08 10.15
C MET A 71 15.81 23.66 8.73
N SER A 72 16.98 24.14 8.33
CA SER A 72 17.24 24.55 6.93
C SER A 72 17.87 23.41 6.12
N ALA A 73 17.74 23.48 4.80
CA ALA A 73 18.32 22.49 3.89
C ALA A 73 19.87 22.45 3.94
N ASP A 74 20.54 23.43 4.54
CA ASP A 74 22.01 23.45 4.73
C ASP A 74 22.48 22.40 5.76
N ARG A 75 21.56 21.94 6.61
CA ARG A 75 21.87 20.91 7.61
C ARG A 75 21.72 19.48 7.09
N LEU A 76 21.14 19.30 5.89
CA LEU A 76 20.97 17.97 5.31
C LEU A 76 22.33 17.31 5.08
N ALA A 77 22.40 16.03 5.40
CA ALA A 77 23.57 15.18 5.21
C ALA A 77 23.45 14.23 4.01
N GLY A 78 22.23 14.05 3.47
CA GLY A 78 21.98 13.20 2.32
C GLY A 78 20.57 13.34 1.78
N VAL A 79 20.32 12.73 0.62
CA VAL A 79 19.01 12.69 -0.04
C VAL A 79 18.69 11.27 -0.46
N GLY A 80 17.53 10.76 -0.06
CA GLY A 80 16.90 9.55 -0.57
C GLY A 80 15.77 9.91 -1.54
N VAL A 81 15.63 9.21 -2.64
CA VAL A 81 14.52 9.45 -3.59
C VAL A 81 14.02 8.15 -4.18
N THR A 82 12.71 7.99 -4.25
CA THR A 82 12.10 6.83 -4.91
C THR A 82 12.42 6.82 -6.41
N THR A 83 13.04 5.71 -6.84
CA THR A 83 13.46 5.50 -8.24
C THR A 83 12.62 4.47 -8.98
N GLY A 84 11.75 3.75 -8.27
CA GLY A 84 10.84 2.74 -8.82
C GLY A 84 10.42 1.68 -7.78
N PRO A 85 9.39 0.90 -8.13
CA PRO A 85 8.46 1.08 -9.25
C PRO A 85 7.55 2.30 -9.08
N GLY A 86 6.94 2.76 -10.21
CA GLY A 86 6.02 3.89 -10.21
C GLY A 86 5.77 4.43 -11.62
N LEU A 87 4.97 5.47 -11.72
CA LEU A 87 4.68 6.17 -12.97
C LEU A 87 5.92 6.93 -13.44
N ILE A 88 6.42 6.60 -14.63
CA ILE A 88 7.71 7.13 -15.12
C ILE A 88 7.79 8.65 -15.11
N GLY A 89 6.73 9.36 -15.49
CA GLY A 89 6.69 10.83 -15.46
C GLY A 89 6.78 11.38 -14.04
N CYS A 90 6.14 10.73 -13.08
CA CYS A 90 6.15 11.09 -11.67
C CYS A 90 7.54 10.86 -11.04
N LEU A 91 8.11 9.66 -11.26
CA LEU A 91 9.48 9.33 -10.81
C LEU A 91 10.51 10.31 -11.36
N LEU A 92 10.40 10.70 -12.65
CA LEU A 92 11.33 11.66 -13.25
C LEU A 92 11.30 13.02 -12.54
N VAL A 93 10.17 13.47 -12.04
CA VAL A 93 10.08 14.73 -11.29
C VAL A 93 10.89 14.64 -10.00
N GLY A 94 10.60 13.67 -9.14
CA GLY A 94 11.31 13.50 -7.86
C GLY A 94 12.80 13.26 -8.04
N VAL A 95 13.17 12.36 -8.94
CA VAL A 95 14.59 12.01 -9.20
C VAL A 95 15.39 13.21 -9.71
N ASN A 96 14.87 14.00 -10.67
CA ASN A 96 15.59 15.16 -11.16
C ASN A 96 15.69 16.28 -10.12
N TRP A 97 14.63 16.49 -9.35
CA TRP A 97 14.63 17.44 -8.25
C TRP A 97 15.67 17.06 -7.18
N ALA A 98 15.67 15.80 -6.75
CA ALA A 98 16.63 15.28 -5.76
C ALA A 98 18.07 15.40 -6.26
N LYS A 99 18.33 15.07 -7.53
CA LYS A 99 19.65 15.22 -8.16
C LYS A 99 20.10 16.68 -8.18
N ALA A 100 19.21 17.61 -8.52
CA ALA A 100 19.55 19.03 -8.54
C ALA A 100 19.92 19.55 -7.15
N LEU A 101 19.16 19.19 -6.12
CA LEU A 101 19.47 19.53 -4.74
C LEU A 101 20.80 18.93 -4.30
N ALA A 102 20.98 17.62 -4.48
CA ALA A 102 22.21 16.92 -4.09
C ALA A 102 23.44 17.50 -4.78
N PHE A 103 23.36 17.77 -6.09
CA PHE A 103 24.46 18.38 -6.86
C PHE A 103 24.80 19.78 -6.36
N SER A 104 23.77 20.63 -6.15
CA SER A 104 23.99 22.01 -5.74
C SER A 104 24.63 22.16 -4.36
N ARG A 105 24.44 21.16 -3.50
CA ARG A 105 24.92 21.15 -2.10
C ARG A 105 26.04 20.15 -1.83
N GLY A 106 26.47 19.40 -2.83
CA GLY A 106 27.51 18.37 -2.69
C GLY A 106 27.08 17.22 -1.76
N LEU A 107 25.77 16.88 -1.71
CA LEU A 107 25.23 15.83 -0.86
C LEU A 107 25.28 14.45 -1.55
N PRO A 108 25.50 13.38 -0.80
CA PRO A 108 25.24 12.03 -1.28
C PRO A 108 23.76 11.84 -1.58
N ILE A 109 23.46 11.07 -2.65
CA ILE A 109 22.09 10.71 -3.04
C ILE A 109 21.96 9.19 -3.19
N VAL A 110 20.85 8.63 -2.74
CA VAL A 110 20.51 7.21 -2.88
C VAL A 110 19.15 7.05 -3.53
N GLY A 111 19.05 6.11 -4.49
CA GLY A 111 17.79 5.66 -5.05
C GLY A 111 17.14 4.63 -4.13
N VAL A 112 15.86 4.84 -3.82
CA VAL A 112 15.07 3.97 -2.94
C VAL A 112 14.09 3.17 -3.78
N HIS A 113 13.92 1.89 -3.46
CA HIS A 113 12.88 1.06 -4.06
C HIS A 113 11.57 1.23 -3.30
N HIS A 114 10.53 1.71 -3.97
CA HIS A 114 9.23 2.05 -3.37
C HIS A 114 8.63 0.92 -2.49
N MET A 115 8.67 -0.33 -2.97
CA MET A 115 8.15 -1.47 -2.21
C MET A 115 8.99 -1.78 -0.96
N GLU A 116 10.29 -1.55 -1.00
CA GLU A 116 11.18 -1.71 0.14
C GLU A 116 10.90 -0.64 1.20
N ALA A 117 10.66 0.59 0.78
CA ALA A 117 10.27 1.68 1.68
C ALA A 117 9.01 1.35 2.50
N HIS A 118 8.00 0.73 1.89
CA HIS A 118 6.81 0.27 2.63
C HIS A 118 7.11 -0.78 3.73
N LEU A 119 8.17 -1.58 3.58
CA LEU A 119 8.59 -2.52 4.63
C LEU A 119 9.29 -1.78 5.78
N PHE A 120 10.20 -0.85 5.43
CA PHE A 120 10.93 -0.05 6.41
C PHE A 120 10.03 0.84 7.26
N ALA A 121 8.89 1.28 6.75
CA ALA A 121 7.90 2.05 7.52
C ALA A 121 7.48 1.36 8.83
N ASN A 122 7.43 0.02 8.84
CA ASN A 122 7.16 -0.74 10.05
C ASN A 122 8.31 -0.67 11.06
N SER A 123 9.56 -0.82 10.60
CA SER A 123 10.75 -0.82 11.47
C SER A 123 11.02 0.56 12.08
N LEU A 124 10.60 1.65 11.43
CA LEU A 124 10.68 2.99 11.99
C LEU A 124 9.77 3.18 13.20
N GLU A 125 8.55 2.65 13.17
CA GLU A 125 7.60 2.72 14.29
C GLU A 125 7.84 1.62 15.32
N ARG A 126 8.39 0.49 14.89
CA ARG A 126 8.60 -0.73 15.66
C ARG A 126 9.99 -1.28 15.36
N PRO A 127 11.04 -0.83 16.07
CA PRO A 127 12.41 -1.29 15.84
C PRO A 127 12.59 -2.81 15.93
N GLU A 128 11.67 -3.51 16.62
CA GLU A 128 11.63 -4.97 16.68
C GLU A 128 11.11 -5.64 15.40
N ALA A 129 10.55 -4.88 14.45
CA ALA A 129 10.08 -5.39 13.15
C ALA A 129 11.25 -5.66 12.19
N GLU A 130 12.16 -6.55 12.60
CA GLU A 130 13.37 -6.93 11.86
C GLU A 130 13.22 -8.30 11.20
N PRO A 131 13.89 -8.55 10.05
CA PRO A 131 13.91 -9.87 9.44
C PRO A 131 14.46 -10.98 10.39
N PRO A 132 14.06 -12.25 10.19
CA PRO A 132 13.22 -12.74 9.10
C PRO A 132 11.72 -12.53 9.34
N PHE A 133 10.97 -12.28 8.26
CA PHE A 133 9.51 -12.15 8.30
C PHE A 133 8.86 -12.44 6.93
N VAL A 134 7.57 -12.78 6.95
CA VAL A 134 6.72 -12.78 5.75
C VAL A 134 6.12 -11.38 5.58
N ALA A 135 6.22 -10.81 4.40
CA ALA A 135 5.66 -9.49 4.10
C ALA A 135 4.49 -9.59 3.12
N LEU A 136 3.37 -8.97 3.47
CA LEU A 136 2.22 -8.75 2.59
C LEU A 136 2.14 -7.26 2.24
N LEU A 137 2.58 -6.89 1.04
CA LEU A 137 2.46 -5.53 0.52
C LEU A 137 1.21 -5.40 -0.34
N VAL A 138 0.28 -4.56 0.09
CA VAL A 138 -1.05 -4.42 -0.52
C VAL A 138 -1.40 -2.95 -0.68
N SER A 139 -1.33 -2.45 -1.91
CA SER A 139 -1.60 -1.05 -2.26
C SER A 139 -2.61 -0.92 -3.41
N GLY A 140 -2.81 0.29 -3.90
CA GLY A 140 -3.60 0.55 -5.11
C GLY A 140 -3.03 -0.10 -6.36
N GLY A 141 -1.70 -0.17 -6.50
CA GLY A 141 -1.03 -0.72 -7.68
C GLY A 141 -0.40 -2.10 -7.49
N HIS A 142 -0.22 -2.56 -6.26
CA HIS A 142 0.54 -3.78 -5.98
C HIS A 142 -0.16 -4.70 -4.99
N THR A 143 -0.01 -6.00 -5.19
CA THR A 143 -0.30 -7.04 -4.20
C THR A 143 0.82 -8.07 -4.31
N LEU A 144 1.72 -8.06 -3.32
CA LEU A 144 2.93 -8.89 -3.28
C LEU A 144 2.99 -9.64 -1.96
N LEU A 145 3.42 -10.88 -2.02
CA LEU A 145 3.74 -11.72 -0.88
C LEU A 145 5.23 -12.08 -0.95
N LEU A 146 6.00 -11.66 0.04
CA LEU A 146 7.44 -11.78 0.05
C LEU A 146 7.91 -12.59 1.28
N TRP A 147 8.98 -13.32 1.11
CA TRP A 147 9.84 -13.79 2.18
C TRP A 147 11.06 -12.88 2.30
N VAL A 148 11.26 -12.30 3.45
CA VAL A 148 12.41 -11.43 3.76
C VAL A 148 13.25 -12.15 4.80
N SER A 149 14.37 -12.72 4.36
CA SER A 149 15.28 -13.47 5.25
C SER A 149 16.23 -12.53 6.01
N GLU A 150 16.64 -11.45 5.35
CA GLU A 150 17.43 -10.34 5.90
C GLU A 150 17.20 -9.08 5.04
N TRP A 151 17.49 -7.90 5.54
CA TRP A 151 17.41 -6.68 4.74
C TRP A 151 18.28 -6.78 3.47
N GLY A 152 17.67 -6.44 2.32
CA GLY A 152 18.30 -6.58 1.01
C GLY A 152 18.16 -7.98 0.37
N ARG A 153 17.54 -8.95 1.06
CA ARG A 153 17.25 -10.30 0.52
C ARG A 153 15.77 -10.60 0.53
N TYR A 154 15.15 -10.37 -0.60
CA TYR A 154 13.72 -10.53 -0.82
C TYR A 154 13.45 -11.68 -1.80
N SER A 155 12.62 -12.64 -1.38
CA SER A 155 12.12 -13.71 -2.25
C SER A 155 10.64 -13.47 -2.52
N LEU A 156 10.28 -13.23 -3.77
CA LEU A 156 8.89 -13.13 -4.18
C LEU A 156 8.26 -14.53 -4.10
N LEU A 157 7.29 -14.70 -3.21
CA LEU A 157 6.49 -15.92 -3.10
C LEU A 157 5.29 -15.90 -4.02
N GLY A 158 4.58 -14.77 -4.07
CA GLY A 158 3.41 -14.60 -4.93
C GLY A 158 3.10 -13.13 -5.19
N GLN A 159 2.34 -12.89 -6.26
CA GLN A 159 1.89 -11.57 -6.66
C GLN A 159 0.53 -11.64 -7.31
N THR A 160 -0.11 -10.48 -7.49
CA THR A 160 -1.35 -10.46 -8.28
C THR A 160 -1.06 -10.72 -9.76
N ARG A 161 -1.91 -11.51 -10.39
CA ARG A 161 -1.87 -11.81 -11.84
C ARG A 161 -2.68 -10.83 -12.68
N ASP A 162 -3.47 -10.00 -12.01
CA ASP A 162 -4.37 -9.04 -12.66
C ASP A 162 -4.53 -7.76 -11.79
N ASP A 163 -5.74 -7.35 -11.42
CA ASP A 163 -5.95 -6.19 -10.56
C ASP A 163 -5.24 -6.35 -9.20
N ALA A 164 -4.61 -5.29 -8.71
CA ALA A 164 -4.19 -5.23 -7.32
C ALA A 164 -5.42 -5.18 -6.38
N ALA A 165 -5.26 -5.58 -5.13
CA ALA A 165 -6.37 -5.57 -4.18
C ALA A 165 -6.96 -4.17 -3.98
N GLY A 166 -6.11 -3.12 -3.84
CA GLY A 166 -6.57 -1.75 -3.71
C GLY A 166 -7.31 -1.25 -4.97
N GLU A 167 -6.79 -1.57 -6.15
CA GLU A 167 -7.46 -1.28 -7.43
C GLU A 167 -8.84 -1.96 -7.51
N ALA A 168 -8.96 -3.20 -7.00
CA ALA A 168 -10.23 -3.91 -6.93
C ALA A 168 -11.21 -3.21 -5.97
N PHE A 169 -10.74 -2.71 -4.81
CA PHE A 169 -11.54 -1.89 -3.91
C PHE A 169 -12.06 -0.62 -4.59
N ASP A 170 -11.22 0.11 -5.31
CA ASP A 170 -11.60 1.35 -6.00
C ASP A 170 -12.65 1.09 -7.10
N LYS A 171 -12.43 0.05 -7.93
CA LYS A 171 -13.35 -0.31 -9.00
C LYS A 171 -14.71 -0.78 -8.47
N VAL A 172 -14.70 -1.55 -7.38
CA VAL A 172 -15.94 -2.03 -6.73
C VAL A 172 -16.66 -0.90 -6.03
N ALA A 173 -15.97 -0.01 -5.32
CA ALA A 173 -16.57 1.18 -4.72
C ALA A 173 -17.32 2.01 -5.75
N ARG A 174 -16.69 2.26 -6.90
CA ARG A 174 -17.32 2.95 -8.04
C ARG A 174 -18.55 2.22 -8.54
N ARG A 175 -18.49 0.87 -8.71
CA ARG A 175 -19.62 0.06 -9.18
C ARG A 175 -20.80 0.09 -8.21
N LEU A 176 -20.54 0.22 -6.92
CA LEU A 176 -21.55 0.35 -5.87
C LEU A 176 -22.02 1.79 -5.65
N GLY A 177 -21.52 2.77 -6.41
CA GLY A 177 -21.85 4.19 -6.23
C GLY A 177 -21.32 4.77 -4.91
N LEU A 178 -20.22 4.22 -4.41
CA LEU A 178 -19.46 4.74 -3.27
C LEU A 178 -18.37 5.72 -3.74
N GLY A 179 -17.77 6.46 -2.82
CA GLY A 179 -16.76 7.45 -3.10
C GLY A 179 -15.37 6.88 -3.44
N TYR A 180 -14.41 7.78 -3.54
CA TYR A 180 -12.98 7.51 -3.72
C TYR A 180 -12.18 8.19 -2.60
N PRO A 181 -11.12 7.56 -2.06
CA PRO A 181 -10.59 6.22 -2.37
C PRO A 181 -11.52 5.08 -1.91
N GLY A 182 -11.58 4.00 -2.71
CA GLY A 182 -12.56 2.93 -2.56
C GLY A 182 -12.38 2.08 -1.30
N GLY A 183 -11.15 1.85 -0.85
CA GLY A 183 -10.87 1.04 0.35
C GLY A 183 -11.63 1.53 1.59
N PRO A 184 -11.45 2.78 2.03
CA PRO A 184 -12.18 3.36 3.16
C PRO A 184 -13.70 3.38 2.97
N GLU A 185 -14.19 3.65 1.74
CA GLU A 185 -15.61 3.69 1.45
C GLU A 185 -16.26 2.30 1.56
N ILE A 186 -15.62 1.28 0.99
CA ILE A 186 -16.06 -0.11 1.12
C ILE A 186 -16.06 -0.52 2.59
N GLN A 187 -15.01 -0.21 3.35
CA GLN A 187 -14.96 -0.56 4.77
C GLN A 187 -16.09 0.10 5.57
N ARG A 188 -16.40 1.36 5.31
CA ARG A 188 -17.51 2.07 5.97
C ARG A 188 -18.89 1.46 5.62
N ALA A 189 -19.11 1.11 4.36
CA ALA A 189 -20.32 0.45 3.91
C ALA A 189 -20.42 -0.96 4.52
N ALA A 190 -19.34 -1.74 4.44
CA ALA A 190 -19.26 -3.11 4.97
C ALA A 190 -19.56 -3.18 6.49
N ALA A 191 -19.16 -2.17 7.25
CA ALA A 191 -19.45 -2.09 8.68
C ALA A 191 -20.95 -2.01 9.01
N ARG A 192 -21.80 -1.60 8.06
CA ARG A 192 -23.27 -1.57 8.19
C ARG A 192 -23.94 -2.80 7.58
N GLY A 193 -23.19 -3.54 6.74
CA GLY A 193 -23.69 -4.70 6.01
C GLY A 193 -23.39 -6.02 6.71
N ARG A 194 -23.84 -7.11 6.06
CA ARG A 194 -23.60 -8.49 6.50
C ARG A 194 -22.97 -9.30 5.38
N ALA A 195 -21.76 -9.80 5.60
CA ALA A 195 -21.16 -10.80 4.74
C ALA A 195 -21.96 -12.13 4.78
N GLY A 196 -21.87 -12.92 3.71
CA GLY A 196 -22.58 -14.19 3.58
C GLY A 196 -24.02 -14.08 3.06
N ARG A 197 -24.56 -12.87 2.88
CA ARG A 197 -25.86 -12.65 2.23
C ARG A 197 -25.81 -12.89 0.73
N TYR A 198 -24.68 -12.62 0.15
CA TYR A 198 -24.34 -12.90 -1.24
C TYR A 198 -23.17 -13.85 -1.30
N SER A 199 -23.01 -14.55 -2.43
CA SER A 199 -21.86 -15.46 -2.62
C SER A 199 -20.96 -14.87 -3.69
N LEU A 200 -19.72 -14.51 -3.30
CA LEU A 200 -18.67 -14.12 -4.21
C LEU A 200 -17.54 -15.17 -4.22
N PRO A 201 -16.81 -15.33 -5.31
CA PRO A 201 -15.69 -16.27 -5.36
C PRO A 201 -14.55 -15.85 -4.42
N ARG A 202 -13.75 -16.83 -4.00
CA ARG A 202 -12.44 -16.66 -3.36
C ARG A 202 -11.38 -17.15 -4.34
N PRO A 203 -10.90 -16.27 -5.24
CA PRO A 203 -10.04 -16.71 -6.33
C PRO A 203 -8.78 -17.40 -5.84
N MET A 204 -8.37 -18.46 -6.54
CA MET A 204 -7.11 -19.17 -6.32
C MET A 204 -6.92 -19.77 -4.91
N LEU A 205 -7.99 -19.93 -4.10
CA LEU A 205 -7.90 -20.59 -2.81
C LEU A 205 -8.13 -22.12 -2.88
N ARG A 206 -9.09 -22.56 -3.72
CA ARG A 206 -9.54 -23.97 -3.76
C ARG A 206 -9.11 -24.73 -5.02
N THR A 207 -8.57 -24.05 -6.02
CA THR A 207 -8.26 -24.62 -7.33
C THR A 207 -6.78 -24.94 -7.53
N VAL A 208 -6.01 -25.01 -6.43
CA VAL A 208 -4.56 -25.14 -6.47
C VAL A 208 -4.13 -26.28 -5.57
N ASP A 209 -3.36 -27.22 -6.12
CA ASP A 209 -3.09 -28.51 -5.51
C ASP A 209 -1.95 -28.49 -4.46
N GLY A 210 -1.16 -27.44 -4.33
CA GLY A 210 -0.10 -27.34 -3.33
C GLY A 210 0.97 -26.30 -3.63
N PRO A 211 2.02 -26.21 -2.79
CA PRO A 211 3.05 -25.17 -2.86
C PRO A 211 3.95 -25.23 -4.11
N GLU A 212 3.95 -26.33 -4.85
CA GLU A 212 4.66 -26.47 -6.13
C GLU A 212 3.99 -25.71 -7.27
N ASP A 213 2.68 -25.38 -7.14
CA ASP A 213 1.98 -24.55 -8.12
C ASP A 213 2.19 -23.07 -7.79
N PRO A 214 2.74 -22.25 -8.71
CA PRO A 214 2.91 -20.82 -8.50
C PRO A 214 1.61 -20.11 -8.08
N ALA A 215 0.46 -20.61 -8.52
CA ALA A 215 -0.85 -20.10 -8.11
C ALA A 215 -1.15 -20.28 -6.61
N TRP A 216 -0.38 -21.12 -5.90
CA TRP A 216 -0.57 -21.33 -4.46
C TRP A 216 -0.42 -20.05 -3.65
N PHE A 217 0.50 -19.18 -4.05
CA PHE A 217 0.78 -17.90 -3.40
C PHE A 217 0.26 -16.69 -4.17
N ASP A 218 0.01 -16.82 -5.49
CA ASP A 218 -0.45 -15.71 -6.33
C ASP A 218 -1.89 -15.28 -6.02
N PHE A 219 -2.20 -14.04 -6.35
CA PHE A 219 -3.50 -13.42 -6.16
C PHE A 219 -4.19 -13.15 -7.51
N SER A 220 -5.51 -12.99 -7.48
CA SER A 220 -6.32 -12.51 -8.61
C SER A 220 -7.59 -11.86 -8.05
N PHE A 221 -7.93 -10.67 -8.51
CA PHE A 221 -9.10 -9.94 -8.04
C PHE A 221 -10.03 -9.49 -9.18
N SER A 222 -9.60 -9.56 -10.45
CA SER A 222 -10.44 -9.16 -11.59
C SER A 222 -11.67 -10.06 -11.75
N GLY A 223 -11.54 -11.36 -11.49
CA GLY A 223 -12.67 -12.29 -11.47
C GLY A 223 -13.67 -11.99 -10.36
N LEU A 224 -13.21 -11.62 -9.17
CA LEU A 224 -14.05 -11.20 -8.05
C LEU A 224 -14.84 -9.93 -8.37
N LYS A 225 -14.16 -8.92 -8.93
CA LYS A 225 -14.80 -7.68 -9.43
C LYS A 225 -15.87 -7.97 -10.47
N THR A 226 -15.58 -8.84 -11.44
CA THR A 226 -16.52 -9.22 -12.50
C THR A 226 -17.75 -9.92 -11.91
N ALA A 227 -17.55 -10.87 -10.99
CA ALA A 227 -18.65 -11.57 -10.32
C ALA A 227 -19.56 -10.60 -9.57
N LEU A 228 -18.99 -9.64 -8.83
CA LEU A 228 -19.78 -8.61 -8.16
C LEU A 228 -20.52 -7.72 -9.16
N SER A 229 -19.88 -7.31 -10.25
CA SER A 229 -20.52 -6.44 -11.27
C SER A 229 -21.73 -7.13 -11.92
N LEU A 230 -21.64 -8.42 -12.19
CA LEU A 230 -22.76 -9.22 -12.71
C LEU A 230 -23.88 -9.36 -11.68
N LEU A 231 -23.53 -9.56 -10.42
CA LEU A 231 -24.50 -9.63 -9.33
C LEU A 231 -25.24 -8.29 -9.14
N VAL A 232 -24.50 -7.18 -9.19
CA VAL A 232 -25.08 -5.82 -9.10
C VAL A 232 -26.02 -5.57 -10.28
N ALA A 233 -25.63 -5.92 -11.50
CA ALA A 233 -26.49 -5.76 -12.70
C ALA A 233 -27.83 -6.51 -12.53
N LYS A 234 -27.79 -7.72 -11.98
CA LYS A 234 -28.99 -8.50 -11.68
C LYS A 234 -29.87 -7.86 -10.61
N ILE A 235 -29.26 -7.26 -9.58
CA ILE A 235 -30.00 -6.59 -8.51
C ILE A 235 -30.63 -5.29 -9.00
N GLU A 236 -29.99 -4.58 -9.93
CA GLU A 236 -30.50 -3.33 -10.54
C GLU A 236 -31.76 -3.52 -11.39
N GLU A 237 -32.12 -4.77 -11.76
CA GLU A 237 -33.38 -5.08 -12.44
C GLU A 237 -34.61 -4.73 -11.58
N GLU A 238 -34.45 -4.68 -10.24
CA GLU A 238 -35.45 -4.20 -9.29
C GLU A 238 -35.12 -2.79 -8.82
N GLU A 239 -36.05 -1.85 -8.97
CA GLU A 239 -35.87 -0.44 -8.59
C GLU A 239 -35.55 -0.29 -7.10
N GLY A 240 -34.47 0.44 -6.80
CA GLY A 240 -33.99 0.69 -5.44
C GLY A 240 -33.36 -0.51 -4.73
N ALA A 241 -33.23 -1.68 -5.39
CA ALA A 241 -32.66 -2.88 -4.76
C ALA A 241 -31.16 -2.74 -4.50
N LEU A 242 -30.43 -2.00 -5.36
CA LEU A 242 -29.00 -1.77 -5.14
C LEU A 242 -28.73 -0.95 -3.86
N GLU A 243 -29.52 0.10 -3.61
CA GLU A 243 -29.38 0.91 -2.39
C GLU A 243 -29.57 0.09 -1.14
N ARG A 244 -30.56 -0.82 -1.14
CA ARG A 244 -30.84 -1.73 -0.03
C ARG A 244 -29.79 -2.81 0.18
N SER A 245 -29.08 -3.17 -0.90
CA SER A 245 -28.12 -4.28 -0.93
C SER A 245 -26.67 -3.82 -0.82
N ARG A 246 -26.40 -2.54 -1.00
CA ARG A 246 -25.05 -1.94 -1.14
C ARG A 246 -24.12 -2.29 0.00
N ASP A 247 -24.58 -2.14 1.23
CA ASP A 247 -23.77 -2.38 2.43
C ASP A 247 -23.43 -3.88 2.56
N ASP A 248 -24.38 -4.78 2.25
CA ASP A 248 -24.16 -6.22 2.28
C ASP A 248 -23.22 -6.70 1.16
N LEU A 249 -23.32 -6.11 -0.04
CA LEU A 249 -22.41 -6.37 -1.14
C LEU A 249 -20.97 -5.90 -0.82
N ALA A 250 -20.85 -4.73 -0.19
CA ALA A 250 -19.56 -4.23 0.28
C ALA A 250 -18.95 -5.15 1.34
N ALA A 251 -19.77 -5.63 2.28
CA ALA A 251 -19.33 -6.55 3.33
C ALA A 251 -18.84 -7.89 2.75
N GLU A 252 -19.59 -8.47 1.81
CA GLU A 252 -19.20 -9.72 1.16
C GLU A 252 -17.94 -9.57 0.31
N PHE A 253 -17.81 -8.46 -0.44
CA PHE A 253 -16.62 -8.18 -1.22
C PHE A 253 -15.38 -8.04 -0.32
N GLN A 254 -15.48 -7.24 0.74
CA GLN A 254 -14.38 -7.06 1.69
C GLN A 254 -13.99 -8.40 2.34
N ALA A 255 -14.96 -9.20 2.78
CA ALA A 255 -14.70 -10.51 3.34
C ALA A 255 -13.98 -11.43 2.36
N ALA A 256 -14.37 -11.44 1.07
CA ALA A 256 -13.73 -12.25 0.05
C ALA A 256 -12.26 -11.84 -0.17
N VAL A 257 -11.97 -10.54 -0.26
CA VAL A 257 -10.59 -10.03 -0.39
C VAL A 257 -9.75 -10.40 0.83
N VAL A 258 -10.26 -10.12 2.03
CA VAL A 258 -9.55 -10.40 3.30
C VAL A 258 -9.26 -11.90 3.44
N GLU A 259 -10.21 -12.78 3.18
CA GLU A 259 -10.01 -14.22 3.24
C GLU A 259 -8.90 -14.68 2.30
N VAL A 260 -8.84 -14.15 1.06
CA VAL A 260 -7.78 -14.50 0.09
C VAL A 260 -6.42 -14.02 0.58
N LEU A 261 -6.31 -12.75 1.03
CA LEU A 261 -5.06 -12.19 1.52
C LEU A 261 -4.53 -12.95 2.74
N VAL A 262 -5.39 -13.18 3.73
CA VAL A 262 -5.04 -13.89 4.96
C VAL A 262 -4.61 -15.32 4.67
N ALA A 263 -5.40 -16.09 3.90
CA ALA A 263 -5.08 -17.49 3.64
C ALA A 263 -3.72 -17.66 2.97
N LYS A 264 -3.39 -16.80 1.99
CA LYS A 264 -2.11 -16.89 1.29
C LYS A 264 -0.94 -16.41 2.15
N THR A 265 -1.15 -15.42 2.99
CA THR A 265 -0.14 -14.98 3.98
C THR A 265 0.16 -16.14 4.96
N MET A 266 -0.86 -16.84 5.45
CA MET A 266 -0.67 -17.97 6.36
C MET A 266 0.03 -19.16 5.67
N ARG A 267 -0.28 -19.45 4.39
CA ARG A 267 0.49 -20.43 3.61
C ARG A 267 1.98 -20.08 3.53
N ALA A 268 2.31 -18.80 3.40
CA ALA A 268 3.69 -18.34 3.38
C ALA A 268 4.38 -18.50 4.75
N THR A 269 3.67 -18.25 5.85
CA THR A 269 4.22 -18.51 7.20
C THR A 269 4.47 -19.99 7.44
N GLU A 270 3.60 -20.87 6.94
CA GLU A 270 3.77 -22.32 6.99
C GLU A 270 4.99 -22.79 6.17
N LEU A 271 5.13 -22.29 4.92
CA LEU A 271 6.25 -22.62 4.06
C LEU A 271 7.60 -22.21 4.65
N THR A 272 7.68 -21.02 5.21
CA THR A 272 8.92 -20.42 5.73
C THR A 272 9.23 -20.83 7.17
N GLY A 273 8.25 -21.39 7.88
CA GLY A 273 8.36 -21.65 9.32
C GLY A 273 8.43 -20.38 10.17
N CYS A 274 8.17 -19.20 9.58
CA CYS A 274 8.25 -17.91 10.25
C CYS A 274 6.86 -17.33 10.47
N ARG A 275 6.48 -17.11 11.72
CA ARG A 275 5.18 -16.53 12.10
C ARG A 275 5.22 -15.04 12.42
N ARG A 276 6.30 -14.36 12.02
CA ARG A 276 6.37 -12.91 12.01
C ARG A 276 5.87 -12.41 10.66
N VAL A 277 4.85 -11.57 10.68
CA VAL A 277 4.21 -11.00 9.48
C VAL A 277 4.28 -9.49 9.53
N ILE A 278 4.73 -8.89 8.44
CA ILE A 278 4.66 -7.44 8.20
C ILE A 278 3.62 -7.19 7.12
N ILE A 279 2.73 -6.22 7.34
CA ILE A 279 1.85 -5.73 6.28
C ILE A 279 2.18 -4.28 5.95
N GLY A 280 2.09 -3.89 4.66
CA GLY A 280 2.38 -2.54 4.18
C GLY A 280 1.51 -2.14 2.99
N GLY A 281 1.52 -0.84 2.67
CA GLY A 281 0.67 -0.25 1.63
C GLY A 281 -0.72 0.15 2.14
N GLY A 282 -1.43 0.97 1.37
CA GLY A 282 -2.70 1.57 1.81
C GLY A 282 -3.78 0.59 2.25
N VAL A 283 -3.86 -0.62 1.63
CA VAL A 283 -4.83 -1.66 2.03
C VAL A 283 -4.46 -2.29 3.38
N ALA A 284 -3.21 -2.17 3.84
CA ALA A 284 -2.83 -2.56 5.19
C ALA A 284 -3.57 -1.78 6.29
N CYS A 285 -4.21 -0.64 5.96
CA CYS A 285 -5.11 0.09 6.86
C CYS A 285 -6.47 -0.57 7.04
N ASN A 286 -6.82 -1.60 6.26
CA ASN A 286 -8.11 -2.29 6.38
C ASN A 286 -8.20 -3.02 7.74
N SER A 287 -9.13 -2.57 8.60
CA SER A 287 -9.25 -3.11 9.96
C SER A 287 -9.55 -4.61 9.98
N PRO A 288 -10.53 -5.15 9.19
CA PRO A 288 -10.77 -6.57 9.13
C PRO A 288 -9.57 -7.43 8.72
N LEU A 289 -8.70 -6.91 7.83
CA LEU A 289 -7.45 -7.60 7.46
C LEU A 289 -6.50 -7.69 8.66
N ARG A 290 -6.28 -6.56 9.35
CA ARG A 290 -5.42 -6.49 10.55
C ARG A 290 -5.95 -7.39 11.66
N GLU A 291 -7.23 -7.28 11.98
CA GLU A 291 -7.89 -8.05 13.04
C GLU A 291 -7.77 -9.55 12.77
N ARG A 292 -8.05 -9.97 11.53
CA ARG A 292 -8.01 -11.39 11.17
C ARG A 292 -6.61 -11.98 11.21
N LEU A 293 -5.59 -11.23 10.73
CA LEU A 293 -4.19 -11.66 10.85
C LEU A 293 -3.74 -11.70 12.31
N ALA A 294 -4.07 -10.67 13.11
CA ALA A 294 -3.74 -10.63 14.52
C ALA A 294 -4.37 -11.79 15.31
N GLU A 295 -5.63 -12.12 15.02
CA GLU A 295 -6.33 -13.26 15.62
C GLU A 295 -5.60 -14.58 15.36
N ILE A 296 -5.23 -14.86 14.09
CA ILE A 296 -4.59 -16.12 13.70
C ILE A 296 -3.14 -16.21 14.21
N LEU A 297 -2.45 -15.09 14.29
CA LEU A 297 -1.08 -15.01 14.80
C LEU A 297 -1.01 -14.97 16.32
N SER A 298 -2.16 -14.80 17.01
CA SER A 298 -2.19 -14.72 18.46
C SER A 298 -1.59 -15.99 19.10
N GLY A 299 -0.70 -15.77 20.07
CA GLY A 299 -0.09 -16.84 20.85
C GLY A 299 1.37 -17.15 20.48
N ASP A 300 1.69 -17.36 19.21
CA ASP A 300 3.04 -17.78 18.76
C ASP A 300 3.55 -17.01 17.55
N GLY A 301 2.82 -15.98 17.09
CA GLY A 301 3.19 -15.14 15.97
C GLY A 301 3.20 -13.65 16.32
N GLU A 302 3.73 -12.85 15.41
CA GLU A 302 3.82 -11.39 15.52
C GLU A 302 3.26 -10.74 14.25
N LEU A 303 2.42 -9.72 14.42
CA LEU A 303 1.94 -8.89 13.32
C LEU A 303 2.42 -7.46 13.51
N TYR A 304 3.11 -6.94 12.49
CA TYR A 304 3.48 -5.54 12.38
C TYR A 304 2.70 -4.88 11.25
N ALA A 305 2.07 -3.77 11.56
CA ALA A 305 1.30 -2.97 10.62
C ALA A 305 1.61 -1.49 10.89
N PRO A 306 1.96 -0.70 9.87
CA PRO A 306 2.31 0.69 10.06
C PRO A 306 1.08 1.49 10.49
N SER A 307 1.30 2.63 11.13
CA SER A 307 0.23 3.59 11.37
C SER A 307 -0.36 4.07 10.03
N PRO A 308 -1.60 4.58 10.00
CA PRO A 308 -2.17 5.14 8.78
C PRO A 308 -1.30 6.23 8.14
N ARG A 309 -0.50 6.95 8.93
CA ARG A 309 0.42 7.98 8.47
C ARG A 309 1.55 7.42 7.59
N LEU A 310 2.02 6.21 7.86
CA LEU A 310 3.12 5.55 7.13
C LEU A 310 2.66 4.42 6.22
N ALA A 311 1.38 4.08 6.21
CA ALA A 311 0.85 3.00 5.39
C ALA A 311 0.65 3.38 3.92
N THR A 312 0.36 4.67 3.64
CA THR A 312 0.23 5.20 2.27
C THR A 312 1.60 5.57 1.71
N ASP A 313 1.65 5.94 0.43
CA ASP A 313 2.89 6.38 -0.21
C ASP A 313 3.44 7.60 0.54
N ASN A 314 4.68 7.50 0.98
CA ASN A 314 5.34 8.52 1.80
C ASN A 314 6.87 8.46 1.64
N ALA A 315 7.55 9.51 2.10
CA ALA A 315 8.98 9.73 1.90
C ALA A 315 9.86 9.37 3.12
N ILE A 316 9.32 8.59 4.07
CA ILE A 316 10.04 8.17 5.27
C ILE A 316 10.65 6.78 5.10
#